data_f11c1c9c9a8071509eae484161e6fc1e
#
_entry.id   f11c1c9c9a8071509eae484161e6fc1e
#
_cell.length_a   1.000
_cell.length_b   1.000
_cell.length_c   1.000
_cell.angle_alpha   90.00
_cell.angle_beta   90.00
_cell.angle_gamma   90.00
#
_symmetry.space_group_name_H-M   'P 1'
#
loop_
_entity.id
_entity.type
_entity.pdbx_description
1 polymer ?
#
loop_
_entity_poly.entity_id
_entity_poly.type
_entity_poly.pdbx_seq_one_letter_code
_entity_poly.pdbx_strand_id
1 'polypeptide(L)'
;MTKINWNQLAAEQVNPKMKRKFIHGEKVMIAKMEFEDGFIVPWHSHENEQITEVFEGTLRFWFDHDDEHFIDLLPGDSIIIKGNRPHKALMIGKVVETDTFSPPRQDWIDGSDNYLRK
;
A
#
# COMPACT_ATOMS: atom_id res chain seq x y z
N MET A 1 -2.62 -6.65 -25.90
CA MET A 1 -1.62 -5.85 -25.16
C MET A 1 -2.22 -4.48 -24.84
N THR A 2 -2.08 -4.00 -23.62
CA THR A 2 -2.60 -2.71 -23.18
C THR A 2 -1.45 -1.83 -22.71
N LYS A 3 -1.31 -0.65 -23.33
CA LYS A 3 -0.32 0.34 -22.92
C LYS A 3 -0.98 1.37 -22.00
N ILE A 4 -0.37 1.64 -20.84
CA ILE A 4 -0.86 2.62 -19.88
C ILE A 4 0.26 3.58 -19.53
N ASN A 5 -0.05 4.88 -19.51
CA ASN A 5 0.87 5.91 -19.03
C ASN A 5 0.39 6.38 -17.67
N TRP A 6 1.21 6.18 -16.63
CA TRP A 6 0.87 6.56 -15.27
C TRP A 6 0.54 8.03 -15.09
N ASN A 7 1.18 8.91 -15.89
CA ASN A 7 0.94 10.35 -15.80
C ASN A 7 -0.44 10.76 -16.33
N GLN A 8 -1.09 9.88 -17.09
CA GLN A 8 -2.43 10.11 -17.64
C GLN A 8 -3.53 9.50 -16.75
N LEU A 9 -3.16 8.74 -15.74
CA LEU A 9 -4.11 8.21 -14.76
C LEU A 9 -4.42 9.27 -13.72
N ALA A 10 -5.72 9.45 -13.44
CA ALA A 10 -6.13 10.31 -12.33
C ALA A 10 -5.82 9.64 -11.00
N ALA A 11 -5.25 10.41 -10.06
CA ALA A 11 -5.07 9.91 -8.70
C ALA A 11 -6.40 9.95 -7.96
N GLU A 12 -6.71 8.88 -7.24
CA GLU A 12 -7.85 8.82 -6.34
C GLU A 12 -7.44 9.38 -4.98
N GLN A 13 -8.20 10.35 -4.46
CA GLN A 13 -8.06 10.81 -3.08
C GLN A 13 -8.86 9.85 -2.21
N VAL A 14 -8.20 8.82 -1.67
CA VAL A 14 -8.87 7.74 -0.90
C VAL A 14 -9.39 8.27 0.43
N ASN A 15 -8.58 9.12 1.08
CA ASN A 15 -8.90 9.85 2.30
C ASN A 15 -8.02 11.12 2.33
N PRO A 16 -8.19 12.03 3.32
CA PRO A 16 -7.43 13.28 3.32
C PRO A 16 -5.91 13.15 3.31
N LYS A 17 -5.37 11.99 3.70
CA LYS A 17 -3.93 11.75 3.80
C LYS A 17 -3.39 10.75 2.78
N MET A 18 -4.23 10.21 1.88
CA MET A 18 -3.82 9.15 0.97
C MET A 18 -4.32 9.39 -0.45
N LYS A 19 -3.38 9.40 -1.39
CA LYS A 19 -3.66 9.38 -2.84
C LYS A 19 -3.16 8.08 -3.43
N ARG A 20 -3.90 7.57 -4.41
CA ARG A 20 -3.62 6.26 -5.00
C ARG A 20 -3.89 6.24 -6.50
N LYS A 21 -2.99 5.60 -7.26
CA LYS A 21 -3.20 5.15 -8.63
C LYS A 21 -2.89 3.66 -8.67
N PHE A 22 -3.64 2.88 -9.43
CA PHE A 22 -3.26 1.49 -9.67
C PHE A 22 -3.64 1.02 -11.06
N ILE A 23 -2.91 0.00 -11.52
CA ILE A 23 -3.23 -0.76 -12.71
C ILE A 23 -3.21 -2.23 -12.34
N HIS A 24 -3.95 -3.06 -13.06
CA HIS A 24 -3.94 -4.50 -12.82
C HIS A 24 -4.21 -5.30 -14.08
N GLY A 25 -3.63 -6.49 -14.14
CA GLY A 25 -4.01 -7.55 -15.07
C GLY A 25 -4.88 -8.57 -14.35
N GLU A 26 -4.83 -9.82 -14.81
CA GLU A 26 -5.60 -10.90 -14.19
C GLU A 26 -4.96 -11.38 -12.88
N LYS A 27 -3.62 -11.38 -12.80
CA LYS A 27 -2.87 -12.03 -11.72
C LYS A 27 -2.04 -11.07 -10.86
N VAL A 28 -1.90 -9.82 -11.28
CA VAL A 28 -1.04 -8.86 -10.59
C VAL A 28 -1.63 -7.46 -10.65
N MET A 29 -1.43 -6.70 -9.56
CA MET A 29 -1.76 -5.29 -9.46
C MET A 29 -0.54 -4.53 -9.00
N ILE A 30 -0.30 -3.36 -9.59
CA ILE A 30 0.70 -2.40 -9.10
C ILE A 30 -0.02 -1.12 -8.71
N ALA A 31 0.21 -0.66 -7.49
CA ALA A 31 -0.34 0.60 -7.00
C ALA A 31 0.80 1.56 -6.66
N LYS A 32 0.63 2.83 -7.04
CA LYS A 32 1.51 3.94 -6.66
C LYS A 32 0.75 4.84 -5.71
N MET A 33 1.34 5.11 -4.55
CA MET A 33 0.66 5.82 -3.48
C MET A 33 1.51 6.93 -2.89
N GLU A 34 0.82 7.99 -2.48
CA GLU A 34 1.39 9.09 -1.71
C GLU A 34 0.60 9.26 -0.42
N PHE A 35 1.31 9.38 0.69
CA PHE A 35 0.72 9.54 2.01
C PHE A 35 1.27 10.78 2.71
N GLU A 36 0.40 11.45 3.46
CA GLU A 36 0.82 12.51 4.36
C GLU A 36 1.37 11.93 5.67
N ASP A 37 2.20 12.71 6.36
CA ASP A 37 2.76 12.34 7.65
C ASP A 37 1.69 11.94 8.66
N GLY A 38 1.97 10.89 9.41
CA GLY A 38 1.12 10.42 10.51
C GLY A 38 -0.05 9.53 10.10
N PHE A 39 -0.21 9.23 8.80
CA PHE A 39 -1.27 8.32 8.39
C PHE A 39 -0.98 6.91 8.90
N ILE A 40 -2.01 6.27 9.45
CA ILE A 40 -1.93 4.90 9.97
C ILE A 40 -2.84 4.02 9.12
N VAL A 41 -2.28 2.93 8.58
CA VAL A 41 -3.07 1.82 8.06
C VAL A 41 -3.27 0.87 9.23
N PRO A 42 -4.51 0.69 9.71
CA PRO A 42 -4.76 -0.12 10.89
C PRO A 42 -4.45 -1.60 10.64
N TRP A 43 -4.42 -2.39 11.71
CA TRP A 43 -4.26 -3.84 11.59
C TRP A 43 -5.24 -4.41 10.58
N HIS A 44 -4.72 -5.14 9.60
CA HIS A 44 -5.50 -5.80 8.57
C HIS A 44 -4.70 -6.98 8.01
N SER A 45 -5.38 -7.83 7.27
CA SER A 45 -4.76 -8.88 6.48
C SER A 45 -5.56 -9.08 5.20
N HIS A 46 -4.94 -9.67 4.20
CA HIS A 46 -5.56 -10.00 2.93
C HIS A 46 -4.86 -11.22 2.33
N GLU A 47 -5.58 -11.96 1.49
CA GLU A 47 -5.02 -13.17 0.86
C GLU A 47 -3.88 -12.88 -0.11
N ASN A 48 -3.81 -11.66 -0.63
CA ASN A 48 -2.82 -11.25 -1.62
C ASN A 48 -1.42 -11.24 -1.03
N GLU A 49 -0.46 -11.76 -1.77
CA GLU A 49 0.96 -11.47 -1.53
C GLU A 49 1.21 -10.02 -1.87
N GLN A 50 2.05 -9.34 -1.09
CA GLN A 50 2.36 -7.92 -1.27
C GLN A 50 3.86 -7.72 -1.28
N ILE A 51 4.34 -6.93 -2.26
CA ILE A 51 5.70 -6.40 -2.25
C ILE A 51 5.61 -4.89 -2.22
N THR A 52 6.21 -4.28 -1.20
CA THR A 52 6.20 -2.83 -1.01
C THR A 52 7.60 -2.27 -1.22
N GLU A 53 7.72 -1.20 -2.01
CA GLU A 53 8.97 -0.46 -2.19
C GLU A 53 8.76 1.00 -1.82
N VAL A 54 9.66 1.56 -1.01
CA VAL A 54 9.60 2.96 -0.55
C VAL A 54 10.55 3.80 -1.39
N PHE A 55 10.06 4.94 -1.88
CA PHE A 55 10.84 5.92 -2.67
C PHE A 55 11.14 7.20 -1.88
N GLU A 56 10.27 7.57 -0.95
CA GLU A 56 10.40 8.80 -0.15
C GLU A 56 9.77 8.57 1.22
N GLY A 57 10.36 9.16 2.26
CA GLY A 57 9.86 9.05 3.63
C GLY A 57 10.24 7.75 4.31
N THR A 58 9.63 7.49 5.47
CA THR A 58 9.85 6.28 6.26
C THR A 58 8.51 5.57 6.47
N LEU A 59 8.44 4.30 6.10
CA LEU A 59 7.26 3.47 6.26
C LEU A 59 7.55 2.43 7.34
N ARG A 60 6.82 2.54 8.46
CA ARG A 60 6.98 1.63 9.60
C ARG A 60 5.91 0.56 9.59
N PHE A 61 6.33 -0.70 9.66
CA PHE A 61 5.43 -1.85 9.74
C PHE A 61 5.52 -2.57 11.06
N TRP A 62 4.37 -3.03 11.54
CA TRP A 62 4.21 -4.03 12.60
C TRP A 62 3.51 -5.25 12.03
N PHE A 63 3.83 -6.44 12.54
CA PHE A 63 3.29 -7.71 12.06
C PHE A 63 2.74 -8.55 13.21
N ASP A 64 1.76 -9.42 12.87
CA ASP A 64 1.27 -10.49 13.75
C ASP A 64 0.67 -9.97 15.07
N HIS A 65 0.06 -8.78 15.03
CA HIS A 65 -0.52 -8.10 16.19
C HIS A 65 0.49 -7.80 17.32
N ASP A 66 1.78 -7.80 16.99
CA ASP A 66 2.84 -7.43 17.92
C ASP A 66 3.13 -5.93 17.79
N ASP A 67 2.64 -5.14 18.75
CA ASP A 67 2.84 -3.69 18.76
C ASP A 67 4.21 -3.26 19.32
N GLU A 68 5.01 -4.19 19.81
CA GLU A 68 6.29 -3.87 20.45
C GLU A 68 7.46 -3.87 19.46
N HIS A 69 7.35 -4.62 18.36
CA HIS A 69 8.43 -4.76 17.38
C HIS A 69 8.00 -4.23 16.02
N PHE A 70 8.84 -3.41 15.43
CA PHE A 70 8.57 -2.83 14.13
C PHE A 70 9.80 -2.91 13.23
N ILE A 71 9.56 -2.73 11.94
CA ILE A 71 10.61 -2.55 10.93
C ILE A 71 10.35 -1.25 10.16
N ASP A 72 11.39 -0.45 9.99
CA ASP A 72 11.33 0.77 9.19
C ASP A 72 11.91 0.54 7.80
N LEU A 73 11.13 0.90 6.78
CA LEU A 73 11.58 0.94 5.41
C LEU A 73 11.95 2.37 5.06
N LEU A 74 13.20 2.56 4.63
CA LEU A 74 13.74 3.82 4.13
C LEU A 74 13.73 3.81 2.60
N PRO A 75 13.92 4.97 1.94
CA PRO A 75 13.97 4.99 0.48
C PRO A 75 14.96 3.97 -0.09
N GLY A 76 14.47 3.15 -1.02
CA GLY A 76 15.23 2.05 -1.61
C GLY A 76 14.98 0.69 -0.95
N ASP A 77 14.36 0.66 0.22
CA ASP A 77 14.02 -0.59 0.88
C ASP A 77 12.75 -1.20 0.29
N SER A 78 12.71 -2.53 0.25
CA SER A 78 11.52 -3.29 -0.12
C SER A 78 11.26 -4.37 0.92
N ILE A 79 9.99 -4.75 1.04
CA ILE A 79 9.56 -5.85 1.91
C ILE A 79 8.60 -6.76 1.16
N ILE A 80 8.67 -8.07 1.47
CA ILE A 80 7.75 -9.07 0.95
C ILE A 80 6.85 -9.51 2.10
N ILE A 81 5.55 -9.32 1.95
CA ILE A 81 4.54 -9.67 2.95
C ILE A 81 3.71 -10.83 2.41
N LYS A 82 3.78 -11.97 3.11
CA LYS A 82 3.00 -13.16 2.73
C LYS A 82 1.51 -12.90 2.83
N GLY A 83 0.75 -13.61 2.03
CA GLY A 83 -0.72 -13.60 2.12
C GLY A 83 -1.20 -13.95 3.53
N ASN A 84 -2.26 -13.28 3.95
CA ASN A 84 -2.94 -13.45 5.26
C ASN A 84 -2.11 -13.09 6.50
N ARG A 85 -0.95 -12.48 6.33
CA ARG A 85 -0.14 -12.04 7.46
C ARG A 85 -0.68 -10.70 7.99
N PRO A 86 -1.14 -10.62 9.26
CA PRO A 86 -1.59 -9.36 9.84
C PRO A 86 -0.48 -8.32 9.85
N HIS A 87 -0.80 -7.09 9.43
CA HIS A 87 0.15 -5.99 9.45
C HIS A 87 -0.54 -4.64 9.66
N LYS A 88 0.23 -3.70 10.19
CA LYS A 88 -0.15 -2.32 10.46
C LYS A 88 0.99 -1.44 9.98
N ALA A 89 0.68 -0.24 9.50
CA ALA A 89 1.70 0.68 8.99
C ALA A 89 1.50 2.10 9.50
N LEU A 90 2.62 2.80 9.69
CA LEU A 90 2.65 4.22 10.02
C LEU A 90 3.56 4.94 9.04
N MET A 91 3.05 6.04 8.50
CA MET A 91 3.80 6.94 7.61
C MET A 91 4.51 8.00 8.45
N ILE A 92 5.83 8.04 8.34
CA ILE A 92 6.67 9.02 9.04
C ILE A 92 7.26 9.97 8.00
N GLY A 93 6.82 11.24 8.04
CA GLY A 93 7.02 12.18 6.95
C GLY A 93 6.07 11.87 5.79
N LYS A 94 6.22 12.60 4.69
CA LYS A 94 5.53 12.27 3.44
C LYS A 94 6.12 10.98 2.89
N VAL A 95 5.28 10.00 2.59
CA VAL A 95 5.72 8.71 2.05
C VAL A 95 5.23 8.55 0.61
N VAL A 96 6.16 8.18 -0.27
CA VAL A 96 5.88 7.78 -1.64
C VAL A 96 6.31 6.32 -1.78
N GLU A 97 5.39 5.46 -2.19
CA GLU A 97 5.64 4.03 -2.27
C GLU A 97 4.89 3.36 -3.42
N THR A 98 5.32 2.14 -3.77
CA THR A 98 4.53 1.24 -4.60
C THR A 98 4.23 -0.03 -3.84
N ASP A 99 3.01 -0.55 -4.05
CA ASP A 99 2.61 -1.89 -3.63
C ASP A 99 2.30 -2.72 -4.87
N THR A 100 2.87 -3.92 -4.91
CA THR A 100 2.55 -4.92 -5.93
C THR A 100 1.82 -6.07 -5.23
N PHE A 101 0.65 -6.43 -5.75
CA PHE A 101 -0.19 -7.49 -5.18
C PHE A 101 -0.44 -8.61 -6.19
N SER A 102 -0.48 -9.85 -5.71
CA SER A 102 -0.93 -11.00 -6.48
C SER A 102 -1.77 -11.92 -5.59
N PRO A 103 -3.02 -12.22 -5.98
CA PRO A 103 -3.80 -11.65 -7.07
C PRO A 103 -4.14 -10.16 -6.85
N PRO A 104 -4.76 -9.48 -7.83
CA PRO A 104 -5.19 -8.09 -7.63
C PRO A 104 -6.13 -7.93 -6.45
N ARG A 105 -6.04 -6.79 -5.78
CA ARG A 105 -6.90 -6.42 -4.64
C ARG A 105 -8.31 -6.11 -5.13
N GLN A 106 -9.21 -7.08 -5.00
CA GLN A 106 -10.60 -6.92 -5.44
C GLN A 106 -11.33 -5.81 -4.66
N ASP A 107 -11.03 -5.65 -3.36
CA ASP A 107 -11.60 -4.60 -2.53
C ASP A 107 -11.18 -3.19 -2.99
N TRP A 108 -10.00 -3.05 -3.59
CA TRP A 108 -9.56 -1.79 -4.17
C TRP A 108 -10.26 -1.52 -5.52
N ILE A 109 -10.42 -2.57 -6.33
CA ILE A 109 -11.08 -2.46 -7.64
C ILE A 109 -12.55 -2.05 -7.48
N ASP A 110 -13.26 -2.64 -6.51
CA ASP A 110 -14.69 -2.38 -6.32
C ASP A 110 -15.00 -1.30 -5.28
N GLY A 111 -13.97 -0.74 -4.63
CA GLY A 111 -14.14 0.33 -3.65
C GLY A 111 -14.67 -0.10 -2.29
N SER A 112 -14.59 -1.39 -1.96
CA SER A 112 -15.03 -1.93 -0.67
C SER A 112 -13.93 -1.93 0.41
N ASP A 113 -12.84 -1.19 0.19
CA ASP A 113 -11.71 -1.04 1.11
C ASP A 113 -12.00 -0.01 2.21
N ASN A 114 -13.03 -0.24 3.00
CA ASN A 114 -13.53 0.71 4.00
C ASN A 114 -12.51 1.08 5.07
N TYR A 115 -11.58 0.19 5.39
CA TYR A 115 -10.53 0.45 6.40
C TYR A 115 -9.59 1.60 6.00
N LEU A 116 -9.50 1.92 4.70
CA LEU A 116 -8.70 3.03 4.18
C LEU A 116 -9.51 4.32 4.01
N ARG A 117 -10.83 4.23 3.94
CA ARG A 117 -11.72 5.35 3.59
C ARG A 117 -12.28 6.12 4.77
N LYS A 118 -11.94 5.71 5.96
CA LYS A 118 -12.40 6.34 7.21
C LYS A 118 -11.53 7.53 7.62
#